data_643edcfc08c90a772a94550203975847
#
_entry.id   643edcfc08c90a772a94550203975847
#
_cell.length_a   1.000
_cell.length_b   1.000
_cell.length_c   1.000
_cell.angle_alpha   90.00
_cell.angle_beta   90.00
_cell.angle_gamma   90.00
#
_symmetry.space_group_name_H-M   'P 1'
#
loop_
_entity.id
_entity.type
_entity.pdbx_description
1 polymer ?
#
loop_
_entity_poly.entity_id
_entity_poly.type
_entity_poly.pdbx_seq_one_letter_code
_entity_poly.pdbx_strand_id
1 'polypeptide(L)'
;LQLSAPAPLAAAHLLDAFECGEPSLDEWLKRRALANQASGASRTFVVADATGKVMGYYVLAAGGMSHDLATSGVRRNMPDPVPVLVLGRLAVDRSAQGMRLGAALLQDAVKRAAAVAENAGVRALLVHALHDRAKSFYEGYGFQPSPAHPMTLMLRLPART
;
A
#
# COMPACT_ATOMS: atom_id res chain seq x y z
N LEU A 1 2.02 -12.10 21.10
CA LEU A 1 1.32 -10.91 20.65
C LEU A 1 0.21 -11.29 19.66
N GLN A 2 -1.03 -11.03 20.04
CA GLN A 2 -2.18 -11.38 19.21
C GLN A 2 -2.59 -10.20 18.34
N LEU A 3 -2.56 -10.40 17.02
CA LEU A 3 -2.89 -9.35 16.06
C LEU A 3 -4.13 -9.72 15.24
N SER A 4 -4.93 -8.72 14.91
CA SER A 4 -6.09 -8.90 14.06
C SER A 4 -5.65 -9.14 12.61
N ALA A 5 -6.56 -9.66 11.78
CA ALA A 5 -6.38 -9.61 10.33
C ALA A 5 -6.51 -8.15 9.86
N PRO A 6 -5.91 -7.79 8.71
CA PRO A 6 -6.09 -6.45 8.16
C PRO A 6 -7.57 -6.12 7.95
N ALA A 7 -7.97 -4.96 8.44
CA ALA A 7 -9.35 -4.50 8.38
C ALA A 7 -9.39 -2.98 8.13
N PRO A 8 -10.50 -2.46 7.60
CA PRO A 8 -10.61 -1.01 7.40
C PRO A 8 -10.42 -0.23 8.69
N LEU A 9 -9.70 0.88 8.60
CA LEU A 9 -9.51 1.79 9.72
C LEU A 9 -10.87 2.31 10.20
N ALA A 10 -11.09 2.28 11.51
CA ALA A 10 -12.29 2.78 12.16
C ALA A 10 -11.94 3.73 13.30
N ALA A 11 -12.92 4.53 13.72
CA ALA A 11 -12.73 5.53 14.77
C ALA A 11 -12.27 4.94 16.10
N ALA A 12 -12.62 3.67 16.36
CA ALA A 12 -12.25 3.00 17.61
C ALA A 12 -10.78 2.58 17.66
N HIS A 13 -10.06 2.58 16.55
CA HIS A 13 -8.65 2.22 16.53
C HIS A 13 -7.81 3.28 17.25
N LEU A 14 -6.80 2.81 17.99
CA LEU A 14 -5.90 3.68 18.76
C LEU A 14 -4.63 3.93 17.94
N LEU A 15 -4.40 5.19 17.58
CA LEU A 15 -3.32 5.59 16.69
C LEU A 15 -2.16 6.28 17.40
N ASP A 16 -2.39 6.86 18.58
CA ASP A 16 -1.46 7.83 19.20
C ASP A 16 -0.08 7.26 19.49
N ALA A 17 0.02 5.97 19.80
CA ALA A 17 1.27 5.34 20.17
C ALA A 17 2.01 4.72 18.97
N PHE A 18 1.45 4.83 17.76
CA PHE A 18 2.08 4.23 16.58
C PHE A 18 3.41 4.92 16.27
N GLU A 19 4.46 4.12 16.15
CA GLU A 19 5.80 4.60 15.82
C GLU A 19 6.53 3.53 15.02
N CYS A 20 6.76 3.81 13.72
CA CYS A 20 7.40 2.85 12.82
C CYS A 20 8.88 3.14 12.55
N GLY A 21 9.38 4.29 12.94
CA GLY A 21 10.74 4.74 12.64
C GLY A 21 10.80 5.77 11.52
N GLU A 22 9.69 6.01 10.81
CA GLU A 22 9.57 7.03 9.77
C GLU A 22 8.51 8.04 10.21
N PRO A 23 8.92 9.22 10.73
CA PRO A 23 7.97 10.20 11.27
C PRO A 23 6.86 10.61 10.30
N SER A 24 7.16 10.70 9.02
CA SER A 24 6.16 11.07 8.01
C SER A 24 5.01 10.06 7.93
N LEU A 25 5.31 8.78 8.09
CA LEU A 25 4.29 7.73 8.08
C LEU A 25 3.48 7.74 9.37
N ASP A 26 4.12 7.97 10.51
CA ASP A 26 3.46 8.08 11.81
C ASP A 26 2.49 9.26 11.85
N GLU A 27 2.95 10.42 11.39
CA GLU A 27 2.17 11.64 11.36
C GLU A 27 0.97 11.53 10.42
N TRP A 28 1.17 10.95 9.25
CA TRP A 28 0.08 10.77 8.30
C TRP A 28 -1.05 9.91 8.89
N LEU A 29 -0.68 8.79 9.52
CA LEU A 29 -1.67 7.91 10.16
C LEU A 29 -2.48 8.67 11.22
N LYS A 30 -1.78 9.41 12.07
CA LYS A 30 -2.43 10.12 13.20
C LYS A 30 -3.28 11.29 12.75
N ARG A 31 -2.88 12.01 11.69
CA ARG A 31 -3.49 13.28 11.31
C ARG A 31 -4.41 13.21 10.09
N ARG A 32 -4.19 12.26 9.19
CA ARG A 32 -4.88 12.25 7.89
C ARG A 32 -5.72 11.02 7.63
N ALA A 33 -5.36 9.88 8.19
CA ALA A 33 -5.95 8.61 7.79
C ALA A 33 -7.47 8.57 7.99
N LEU A 34 -7.96 8.97 9.17
CA LEU A 34 -9.39 8.96 9.47
C LEU A 34 -10.18 9.93 8.57
N ALA A 35 -9.66 11.13 8.36
CA ALA A 35 -10.31 12.11 7.49
C ALA A 35 -10.39 11.62 6.05
N ASN A 36 -9.32 11.04 5.54
CA ASN A 36 -9.29 10.47 4.18
C ASN A 36 -10.19 9.24 4.06
N GLN A 37 -10.29 8.45 5.12
CA GLN A 37 -11.21 7.31 5.17
C GLN A 37 -12.66 7.79 5.06
N ALA A 38 -13.01 8.83 5.79
CA ALA A 38 -14.36 9.39 5.80
C ALA A 38 -14.72 10.04 4.45
N SER A 39 -13.78 10.77 3.85
CA SER A 39 -14.03 11.47 2.59
C SER A 39 -13.96 10.57 1.36
N GLY A 40 -13.36 9.38 1.50
CA GLY A 40 -13.12 8.49 0.37
C GLY A 40 -11.89 8.83 -0.46
N ALA A 41 -11.04 9.77 0.01
CA ALA A 41 -9.82 10.14 -0.70
C ALA A 41 -8.83 8.98 -0.79
N SER A 42 -8.81 8.14 0.25
CA SER A 42 -8.04 6.91 0.28
C SER A 42 -8.68 5.92 1.25
N ARG A 43 -8.26 4.65 1.16
CA ARG A 43 -8.70 3.61 2.10
C ARG A 43 -7.50 3.11 2.88
N THR A 44 -7.59 3.19 4.21
CA THR A 44 -6.56 2.69 5.12
C THR A 44 -7.01 1.38 5.73
N PHE A 45 -6.12 0.40 5.72
CA PHE A 45 -6.32 -0.90 6.35
C PHE A 45 -5.30 -1.09 7.45
N VAL A 46 -5.74 -1.59 8.59
CA VAL A 46 -4.90 -1.68 9.78
C VAL A 46 -4.90 -3.08 10.36
N VAL A 47 -3.79 -3.43 11.00
CA VAL A 47 -3.67 -4.57 11.90
C VAL A 47 -3.55 -4.00 13.29
N ALA A 48 -4.36 -4.49 14.21
CA ALA A 48 -4.40 -4.00 15.59
C ALA A 48 -4.18 -5.13 16.60
N ASP A 49 -3.68 -4.76 17.79
CA ASP A 49 -3.59 -5.70 18.90
C ASP A 49 -4.94 -5.83 19.63
N ALA A 50 -4.98 -6.64 20.69
CA ALA A 50 -6.22 -6.91 21.42
C ALA A 50 -6.83 -5.65 22.06
N THR A 51 -6.05 -4.60 22.28
CA THR A 51 -6.54 -3.34 22.85
C THR A 51 -7.07 -2.37 21.80
N GLY A 52 -6.88 -2.67 20.52
CA GLY A 52 -7.24 -1.78 19.41
C GLY A 52 -6.11 -0.87 18.97
N LYS A 53 -4.90 -1.01 19.55
CA LYS A 53 -3.73 -0.25 19.11
C LYS A 53 -3.29 -0.72 17.74
N VAL A 54 -3.14 0.23 16.81
CA VAL A 54 -2.67 -0.08 15.46
C VAL A 54 -1.19 -0.46 15.50
N MET A 55 -0.89 -1.63 14.95
CA MET A 55 0.46 -2.19 14.91
C MET A 55 1.05 -2.18 13.49
N GLY A 56 0.22 -2.00 12.50
CA GLY A 56 0.64 -1.87 11.11
C GLY A 56 -0.50 -1.33 10.27
N TYR A 57 -0.16 -0.67 9.14
CA TYR A 57 -1.18 -0.17 8.24
C TYR A 57 -0.66 -0.04 6.82
N TYR A 58 -1.59 0.02 5.88
CA TYR A 58 -1.30 0.42 4.51
C TYR A 58 -2.47 1.21 3.93
N VAL A 59 -2.22 1.91 2.83
CA VAL A 59 -3.19 2.82 2.21
C VAL A 59 -3.31 2.53 0.72
N LEU A 60 -4.54 2.42 0.24
CA LEU A 60 -4.83 2.29 -1.19
C LEU A 60 -5.60 3.51 -1.68
N ALA A 61 -5.22 3.99 -2.85
CA ALA A 61 -5.94 5.07 -3.54
C ALA A 61 -5.90 4.82 -5.05
N ALA A 62 -6.88 5.35 -5.76
CA ALA A 62 -6.87 5.29 -7.22
C ALA A 62 -5.89 6.33 -7.78
N GLY A 63 -5.27 6.02 -8.92
CA GLY A 63 -4.35 6.93 -9.57
C GLY A 63 -4.15 6.61 -11.03
N GLY A 64 -3.32 7.40 -11.68
CA GLY A 64 -2.91 7.19 -13.06
C GLY A 64 -1.41 7.28 -13.18
N MET A 65 -0.86 6.55 -14.13
CA MET A 65 0.58 6.54 -14.39
C MET A 65 0.83 6.78 -15.87
N SER A 66 1.67 7.78 -16.18
CA SER A 66 2.01 8.06 -17.58
C SER A 66 2.76 6.87 -18.21
N HIS A 67 2.63 6.70 -19.52
CA HIS A 67 3.36 5.65 -20.24
C HIS A 67 4.86 5.73 -20.03
N ASP A 68 5.41 6.96 -19.89
CA ASP A 68 6.85 7.16 -19.69
C ASP A 68 7.37 6.51 -18.41
N LEU A 69 6.53 6.40 -17.40
CA LEU A 69 6.88 5.82 -16.10
C LEU A 69 6.66 4.31 -16.07
N ALA A 70 5.76 3.81 -16.92
CA ALA A 70 5.33 2.42 -16.87
C ALA A 70 6.33 1.48 -17.56
N THR A 71 6.46 0.26 -17.04
CA THR A 71 7.16 -0.81 -17.74
C THR A 71 6.39 -1.19 -19.00
N SER A 72 7.05 -1.83 -19.96
CA SER A 72 6.40 -2.25 -21.20
C SER A 72 5.24 -3.21 -20.94
N GLY A 73 5.37 -4.10 -19.95
CA GLY A 73 4.30 -5.04 -19.58
C GLY A 73 3.07 -4.37 -19.00
N VAL A 74 3.26 -3.27 -18.29
CA VAL A 74 2.15 -2.52 -17.67
C VAL A 74 1.46 -1.64 -18.70
N ARG A 75 2.21 -0.93 -19.55
CA ARG A 75 1.61 0.04 -20.49
C ARG A 75 1.04 -0.56 -21.76
N ARG A 76 1.41 -1.81 -22.09
CA ARG A 76 0.99 -2.44 -23.36
C ARG A 76 -0.53 -2.47 -23.47
N ASN A 77 -1.04 -1.91 -24.60
CA ASN A 77 -2.47 -1.88 -24.90
C ASN A 77 -3.31 -1.13 -23.85
N MET A 78 -2.69 -0.18 -23.14
CA MET A 78 -3.36 0.60 -22.13
C MET A 78 -3.46 2.07 -22.53
N PRO A 79 -4.48 2.79 -22.02
CA PRO A 79 -4.56 4.24 -22.23
C PRO A 79 -3.40 4.96 -21.54
N ASP A 80 -3.23 6.23 -21.86
CA ASP A 80 -2.28 7.11 -21.20
C ASP A 80 -3.07 8.28 -20.56
N PRO A 81 -3.13 8.38 -19.22
CA PRO A 81 -2.41 7.58 -18.22
C PRO A 81 -3.00 6.19 -18.04
N VAL A 82 -2.13 5.27 -17.61
CA VAL A 82 -2.55 3.92 -17.25
C VAL A 82 -3.29 3.97 -15.92
N PRO A 83 -4.50 3.39 -15.80
CA PRO A 83 -5.18 3.34 -14.50
C PRO A 83 -4.50 2.38 -13.55
N VAL A 84 -4.20 2.84 -12.34
CA VAL A 84 -3.50 2.07 -11.31
C VAL A 84 -4.16 2.27 -9.95
N LEU A 85 -3.88 1.36 -9.01
CA LEU A 85 -4.02 1.63 -7.60
C LEU A 85 -2.66 2.01 -7.05
N VAL A 86 -2.64 2.95 -6.12
CA VAL A 86 -1.42 3.39 -5.45
C VAL A 86 -1.42 2.84 -4.03
N LEU A 87 -0.40 2.05 -3.72
CA LEU A 87 -0.09 1.68 -2.34
C LEU A 87 0.73 2.85 -1.78
N GLY A 88 0.02 3.80 -1.21
CA GLY A 88 0.61 5.08 -0.84
C GLY A 88 1.53 5.01 0.35
N ARG A 89 1.21 4.12 1.30
CA ARG A 89 1.99 3.95 2.53
C ARG A 89 1.86 2.51 3.01
N LEU A 90 2.93 2.02 3.63
CA LEU A 90 2.93 0.73 4.32
C LEU A 90 3.93 0.84 5.46
N ALA A 91 3.48 0.60 6.69
CA ALA A 91 4.31 0.80 7.87
C ALA A 91 3.95 -0.19 8.98
N VAL A 92 4.95 -0.57 9.77
CA VAL A 92 4.81 -1.50 10.90
C VAL A 92 5.40 -0.83 12.15
N ASP A 93 4.63 -0.84 13.24
CA ASP A 93 5.08 -0.33 14.53
C ASP A 93 6.38 -1.04 14.96
N ARG A 94 7.28 -0.30 15.61
CA ARG A 94 8.57 -0.84 16.05
C ARG A 94 8.43 -2.12 16.87
N SER A 95 7.43 -2.19 17.72
CA SER A 95 7.20 -3.35 18.59
C SER A 95 6.78 -4.61 17.81
N ALA A 96 6.34 -4.46 16.56
CA ALA A 96 5.90 -5.57 15.72
C ALA A 96 6.82 -5.83 14.53
N GLN A 97 7.93 -5.10 14.42
CA GLN A 97 8.92 -5.35 13.36
C GLN A 97 9.65 -6.67 13.63
N GLY A 98 10.09 -7.31 12.54
CA GLY A 98 10.74 -8.61 12.63
C GLY A 98 9.80 -9.81 12.70
N MET A 99 8.48 -9.59 12.69
CA MET A 99 7.46 -10.63 12.75
C MET A 99 6.81 -10.91 11.39
N ARG A 100 7.38 -10.38 10.31
CA ARG A 100 6.86 -10.51 8.95
C ARG A 100 5.49 -9.82 8.74
N LEU A 101 5.14 -8.88 9.58
CA LEU A 101 3.88 -8.16 9.45
C LEU A 101 3.85 -7.30 8.18
N GLY A 102 4.99 -6.71 7.81
CA GLY A 102 5.09 -5.95 6.56
C GLY A 102 4.74 -6.79 5.34
N ALA A 103 5.25 -8.02 5.29
CA ALA A 103 4.92 -8.97 4.22
C ALA A 103 3.44 -9.32 4.21
N ALA A 104 2.85 -9.56 5.38
CA ALA A 104 1.42 -9.86 5.50
C ALA A 104 0.54 -8.69 5.04
N LEU A 105 0.91 -7.46 5.38
CA LEU A 105 0.22 -6.26 4.92
C LEU A 105 0.32 -6.11 3.40
N LEU A 106 1.50 -6.33 2.83
CA LEU A 106 1.68 -6.26 1.38
C LEU A 106 0.85 -7.31 0.65
N GLN A 107 0.83 -8.55 1.16
CA GLN A 107 0.01 -9.61 0.58
C GLN A 107 -1.48 -9.26 0.60
N ASP A 108 -1.95 -8.68 1.70
CA ASP A 108 -3.34 -8.22 1.81
C ASP A 108 -3.63 -7.10 0.81
N ALA A 109 -2.71 -6.14 0.67
CA ALA A 109 -2.85 -5.04 -0.29
C ALA A 109 -2.94 -5.56 -1.73
N VAL A 110 -2.08 -6.50 -2.11
CA VAL A 110 -2.09 -7.11 -3.45
C VAL A 110 -3.41 -7.85 -3.68
N LYS A 111 -3.88 -8.58 -2.69
CA LYS A 111 -5.13 -9.33 -2.78
C LYS A 111 -6.32 -8.39 -2.99
N ARG A 112 -6.40 -7.28 -2.23
CA ARG A 112 -7.46 -6.29 -2.39
C ARG A 112 -7.37 -5.57 -3.74
N ALA A 113 -6.15 -5.24 -4.18
CA ALA A 113 -5.94 -4.62 -5.48
C ALA A 113 -6.38 -5.53 -6.62
N ALA A 114 -6.07 -6.82 -6.54
CA ALA A 114 -6.51 -7.80 -7.53
C ALA A 114 -8.04 -7.92 -7.59
N ALA A 115 -8.70 -7.86 -6.43
CA ALA A 115 -10.16 -7.88 -6.37
C ALA A 115 -10.78 -6.63 -7.02
N VAL A 116 -10.17 -5.47 -6.82
CA VAL A 116 -10.61 -4.24 -7.49
C VAL A 116 -10.44 -4.37 -9.01
N ALA A 117 -9.31 -4.93 -9.46
CA ALA A 117 -9.03 -5.10 -10.89
C ALA A 117 -10.03 -6.05 -11.58
N GLU A 118 -10.70 -6.92 -10.84
CA GLU A 118 -11.77 -7.76 -11.38
C GLU A 118 -13.04 -6.98 -11.70
N ASN A 119 -13.23 -5.82 -11.06
CA ASN A 119 -14.48 -5.06 -11.12
C ASN A 119 -14.29 -3.65 -11.68
N ALA A 120 -13.08 -3.23 -11.90
CA ALA A 120 -12.77 -1.90 -12.44
C ALA A 120 -11.50 -1.98 -13.28
N GLY A 121 -11.35 -1.05 -14.23
CA GLY A 121 -10.17 -1.00 -15.07
C GLY A 121 -8.95 -0.50 -14.33
N VAL A 122 -8.20 -1.40 -13.73
CA VAL A 122 -6.97 -1.13 -13.00
C VAL A 122 -5.91 -2.11 -13.48
N ARG A 123 -4.75 -1.59 -13.91
CA ARG A 123 -3.70 -2.40 -14.54
C ARG A 123 -2.64 -2.89 -13.58
N ALA A 124 -2.30 -2.08 -12.58
CA ALA A 124 -1.16 -2.36 -11.72
C ALA A 124 -1.34 -1.74 -10.34
N LEU A 125 -0.57 -2.25 -9.38
CA LEU A 125 -0.38 -1.66 -8.07
C LEU A 125 0.96 -0.92 -8.08
N LEU A 126 0.94 0.37 -7.75
CA LEU A 126 2.09 1.27 -7.79
C LEU A 126 2.56 1.59 -6.38
N VAL A 127 3.87 1.59 -6.15
CA VAL A 127 4.47 2.02 -4.90
C VAL A 127 5.59 3.03 -5.15
N HIS A 128 5.82 3.92 -4.20
CA HIS A 128 7.00 4.79 -4.17
C HIS A 128 7.83 4.40 -2.95
N ALA A 129 9.00 3.82 -3.18
CA ALA A 129 9.87 3.38 -2.09
C ALA A 129 10.56 4.59 -1.46
N LEU A 130 10.56 4.65 -0.11
CA LEU A 130 11.18 5.76 0.63
C LEU A 130 12.70 5.68 0.63
N HIS A 131 13.25 4.46 0.52
CA HIS A 131 14.70 4.22 0.56
C HIS A 131 15.01 2.86 -0.09
N ASP A 132 16.28 2.57 -0.24
CA ASP A 132 16.72 1.37 -0.96
C ASP A 132 16.25 0.07 -0.31
N ARG A 133 16.17 0.04 1.01
CA ARG A 133 15.68 -1.15 1.72
C ARG A 133 14.20 -1.42 1.41
N ALA A 134 13.39 -0.37 1.36
CA ALA A 134 11.99 -0.50 0.95
C ALA A 134 11.89 -0.97 -0.50
N LYS A 135 12.72 -0.43 -1.39
CA LYS A 135 12.77 -0.86 -2.79
C LYS A 135 13.08 -2.35 -2.89
N SER A 136 14.10 -2.83 -2.18
CA SER A 136 14.47 -4.24 -2.18
C SER A 136 13.34 -5.11 -1.65
N PHE A 137 12.63 -4.66 -0.62
CA PHE A 137 11.47 -5.35 -0.08
C PHE A 137 10.40 -5.55 -1.16
N TYR A 138 10.04 -4.50 -1.88
CA TYR A 138 9.04 -4.60 -2.94
C TYR A 138 9.52 -5.46 -4.11
N GLU A 139 10.78 -5.31 -4.51
CA GLU A 139 11.36 -6.15 -5.58
C GLU A 139 11.30 -7.64 -5.22
N GLY A 140 11.51 -7.97 -3.95
CA GLY A 140 11.42 -9.34 -3.45
C GLY A 140 10.03 -9.95 -3.60
N TYR A 141 9.00 -9.13 -3.77
CA TYR A 141 7.62 -9.57 -3.98
C TYR A 141 7.14 -9.39 -5.42
N GLY A 142 8.07 -9.18 -6.36
CA GLY A 142 7.76 -9.16 -7.79
C GLY A 142 7.47 -7.79 -8.37
N PHE A 143 7.57 -6.73 -7.59
CA PHE A 143 7.44 -5.38 -8.13
C PHE A 143 8.65 -5.05 -8.99
N GLN A 144 8.41 -4.36 -10.11
CA GLN A 144 9.46 -3.96 -11.05
C GLN A 144 9.63 -2.45 -11.04
N PRO A 145 10.89 -1.96 -11.03
CA PRO A 145 11.11 -0.51 -11.05
C PRO A 145 10.70 0.12 -12.38
N SER A 146 10.24 1.36 -12.29
CA SER A 146 10.00 2.20 -13.46
C SER A 146 11.30 2.43 -14.21
N PRO A 147 11.30 2.39 -15.56
CA PRO A 147 12.49 2.72 -16.33
C PRO A 147 12.94 4.18 -16.17
N ALA A 148 12.03 5.09 -15.80
CA ALA A 148 12.33 6.51 -15.65
C ALA A 148 12.60 6.91 -14.19
N HIS A 149 12.00 6.21 -13.22
CA HIS A 149 12.12 6.52 -11.80
C HIS A 149 12.36 5.24 -11.00
N PRO A 150 13.63 4.89 -10.68
CA PRO A 150 13.95 3.60 -10.05
C PRO A 150 13.30 3.36 -8.69
N MET A 151 12.91 4.42 -7.98
CA MET A 151 12.25 4.29 -6.66
C MET A 151 10.73 4.19 -6.78
N THR A 152 10.18 4.24 -7.98
CA THR A 152 8.79 3.96 -8.28
C THR A 152 8.71 2.56 -8.85
N LEU A 153 7.95 1.68 -8.19
CA LEU A 153 7.84 0.28 -8.60
C LEU A 153 6.38 -0.08 -8.86
N MET A 154 6.17 -1.10 -9.66
CA MET A 154 4.83 -1.51 -10.04
C MET A 154 4.72 -3.02 -10.14
N LEU A 155 3.55 -3.53 -9.75
CA LEU A 155 3.19 -4.93 -9.87
C LEU A 155 1.98 -5.02 -10.79
N ARG A 156 2.14 -5.69 -11.93
CA ARG A 156 1.02 -5.90 -12.82
C ARG A 156 0.00 -6.81 -12.14
N LEU A 157 -1.25 -6.35 -12.11
CA LEU A 157 -2.33 -7.15 -11.56
C LEU A 157 -2.77 -8.19 -12.58
N PRO A 158 -3.14 -9.40 -12.14
CA PRO A 158 -3.53 -10.46 -13.06
C PRO A 158 -4.77 -10.06 -13.86
N ALA A 159 -4.76 -10.41 -15.15
CA ALA A 159 -5.95 -10.29 -15.94
C ALA A 159 -6.97 -11.32 -15.46
N ARG A 160 -8.25 -10.91 -15.46
CA ARG A 160 -9.32 -11.84 -15.17
C ARG A 160 -9.48 -12.80 -16.35
N THR A 161 -9.51 -14.06 -16.07
CA THR A 161 -9.76 -15.10 -17.06
C THR A 161 -11.22 -15.49 -17.10
#